data_6a46b416dd77cbf264851883a6736eaa
#
_entry.id   6a46b416dd77cbf264851883a6736eaa
#
_cell.length_a   1.000
_cell.length_b   1.000
_cell.length_c   1.000
_cell.angle_alpha   90.00
_cell.angle_beta   90.00
_cell.angle_gamma   90.00
#
_symmetry.space_group_name_H-M   'P 1'
#
loop_
_entity.id
_entity.type
_entity.pdbx_description
1 polymer ?
#
loop_
_entity_poly.entity_id
_entity_poly.type
_entity_poly.pdbx_seq_one_letter_code
_entity_poly.pdbx_strand_id
1 'polypeptide(L)'
;STPTTSAIEDSEYSYTATASDIDVGDVLVITGQYPGWLTLVDNGDGTAGLGGVPTNDNVGNHAVVLTVNDGTETVNQEFTITVTNTNDAPFFTSTAIEEAEEDVAYTYTVTASDDDVGDELTFAVSTLPDWLTFDIGTQALSGTPTNDDVGDHSVVVTVSDGFVTVNQEFTITVTNTNDAPFFTSTPTTSAIEDSEYSYTATASDIDVG
;
A
#
# COMPACT_ATOMS: atom_id res chain seq x y z
N SER A 1 -28.81 -27.00 -18.06
CA SER A 1 -27.74 -26.90 -17.02
C SER A 1 -28.17 -26.02 -15.85
N THR A 2 -27.50 -26.19 -14.70
CA THR A 2 -27.68 -25.36 -13.49
C THR A 2 -26.52 -24.41 -13.36
N PRO A 3 -26.75 -23.07 -13.28
CA PRO A 3 -25.67 -22.11 -13.19
C PRO A 3 -24.86 -22.21 -11.90
N THR A 4 -23.57 -21.95 -12.00
CA THR A 4 -22.72 -21.62 -10.85
C THR A 4 -23.02 -20.17 -10.46
N THR A 5 -23.45 -19.93 -9.21
CA THR A 5 -23.93 -18.61 -8.74
C THR A 5 -22.99 -17.94 -7.76
N SER A 6 -21.79 -18.50 -7.53
CA SER A 6 -20.74 -17.92 -6.69
C SER A 6 -19.43 -17.84 -7.44
N ALA A 7 -18.73 -16.76 -7.27
CA ALA A 7 -17.36 -16.55 -7.69
C ALA A 7 -16.54 -16.00 -6.51
N ILE A 8 -15.25 -16.17 -6.58
CA ILE A 8 -14.31 -15.61 -5.61
C ILE A 8 -13.45 -14.63 -6.40
N GLU A 9 -13.23 -13.45 -5.85
CA GLU A 9 -12.32 -12.48 -6.42
C GLU A 9 -10.94 -13.09 -6.68
N ASP A 10 -10.25 -12.58 -7.70
CA ASP A 10 -8.94 -13.04 -8.18
C ASP A 10 -8.86 -14.53 -8.55
N SER A 11 -9.99 -15.22 -8.56
CA SER A 11 -10.07 -16.62 -8.91
C SER A 11 -10.87 -16.83 -10.20
N GLU A 12 -10.47 -17.85 -10.98
CA GLU A 12 -11.18 -18.17 -12.21
C GLU A 12 -12.61 -18.66 -11.91
N TYR A 13 -13.59 -17.97 -12.49
CA TYR A 13 -14.97 -18.42 -12.57
C TYR A 13 -15.20 -19.12 -13.91
N SER A 14 -15.87 -20.25 -13.88
CA SER A 14 -16.29 -20.92 -15.10
C SER A 14 -17.67 -21.59 -14.92
N TYR A 15 -18.49 -21.50 -15.96
CA TYR A 15 -19.76 -22.17 -16.08
C TYR A 15 -19.99 -22.63 -17.52
N THR A 16 -20.34 -23.90 -17.72
CA THR A 16 -20.77 -24.42 -19.03
C THR A 16 -22.28 -24.47 -19.09
N ALA A 17 -22.87 -23.58 -19.88
CA ALA A 17 -24.29 -23.64 -20.23
C ALA A 17 -24.52 -24.77 -21.23
N THR A 18 -25.57 -25.54 -21.03
CA THR A 18 -26.02 -26.58 -21.98
C THR A 18 -27.50 -26.42 -22.27
N ALA A 19 -27.85 -26.43 -23.52
CA ALA A 19 -29.21 -26.41 -24.06
C ALA A 19 -29.47 -27.63 -24.95
N SER A 20 -30.73 -28.02 -25.08
CA SER A 20 -31.13 -29.08 -25.99
C SER A 20 -32.50 -28.75 -26.57
N ASP A 21 -32.74 -29.18 -27.81
CA ASP A 21 -34.02 -29.14 -28.49
C ASP A 21 -34.48 -30.54 -28.80
N ILE A 22 -35.80 -30.72 -28.91
CA ILE A 22 -36.45 -31.99 -29.32
C ILE A 22 -36.58 -32.11 -30.83
N ASP A 23 -36.55 -30.97 -31.55
CA ASP A 23 -36.65 -30.93 -32.99
C ASP A 23 -35.30 -31.28 -33.66
N VAL A 24 -35.33 -32.28 -34.50
CA VAL A 24 -34.11 -32.85 -35.08
C VAL A 24 -33.59 -31.94 -36.20
N GLY A 25 -32.44 -31.38 -36.03
CA GLY A 25 -31.71 -30.60 -37.04
C GLY A 25 -31.61 -29.12 -36.77
N ASP A 26 -32.22 -28.63 -35.67
CA ASP A 26 -32.11 -27.25 -35.28
C ASP A 26 -30.72 -26.90 -34.76
N VAL A 27 -30.25 -25.71 -35.12
CA VAL A 27 -28.95 -25.17 -34.67
C VAL A 27 -29.19 -24.21 -33.52
N LEU A 28 -28.75 -24.60 -32.34
CA LEU A 28 -28.87 -23.77 -31.15
C LEU A 28 -27.73 -22.73 -31.11
N VAL A 29 -28.11 -21.47 -30.94
CA VAL A 29 -27.16 -20.34 -30.76
C VAL A 29 -27.35 -19.78 -29.35
N ILE A 30 -26.27 -19.70 -28.58
CA ILE A 30 -26.27 -19.19 -27.20
C ILE A 30 -25.62 -17.82 -27.17
N THR A 31 -26.35 -16.82 -26.73
CA THR A 31 -25.93 -15.44 -26.52
C THR A 31 -26.21 -15.00 -25.08
N GLY A 32 -25.85 -13.79 -24.70
CA GLY A 32 -26.18 -13.34 -23.33
C GLY A 32 -25.86 -11.88 -23.04
N GLN A 33 -26.41 -11.44 -21.90
CA GLN A 33 -26.06 -10.19 -21.22
C GLN A 33 -25.42 -10.56 -19.88
N TYR A 34 -24.21 -10.06 -19.66
CA TYR A 34 -23.39 -10.41 -18.51
C TYR A 34 -22.41 -9.25 -18.19
N PRO A 35 -21.86 -9.17 -16.96
CA PRO A 35 -20.89 -8.15 -16.57
C PRO A 35 -19.59 -8.25 -17.38
N GLY A 36 -18.89 -7.11 -17.51
CA GLY A 36 -17.72 -6.98 -18.38
C GLY A 36 -16.50 -7.84 -18.02
N TRP A 37 -16.45 -8.39 -16.81
CA TRP A 37 -15.39 -9.31 -16.40
C TRP A 37 -15.58 -10.74 -16.93
N LEU A 38 -16.76 -11.06 -17.49
CA LEU A 38 -17.07 -12.36 -18.10
C LEU A 38 -16.93 -12.32 -19.63
N THR A 39 -16.64 -13.48 -20.19
CA THR A 39 -16.66 -13.77 -21.62
C THR A 39 -17.52 -14.99 -21.88
N LEU A 40 -18.40 -14.93 -22.88
CA LEU A 40 -19.22 -16.05 -23.35
C LEU A 40 -18.67 -16.58 -24.69
N VAL A 41 -18.45 -17.88 -24.76
CA VAL A 41 -18.03 -18.56 -26.00
C VAL A 41 -19.09 -19.62 -26.33
N ASP A 42 -19.85 -19.40 -27.40
CA ASP A 42 -20.78 -20.40 -27.95
C ASP A 42 -19.98 -21.45 -28.76
N ASN A 43 -20.09 -22.71 -28.44
CA ASN A 43 -19.38 -23.80 -29.10
C ASN A 43 -20.10 -24.28 -30.38
N GLY A 44 -21.36 -23.88 -30.62
CA GLY A 44 -22.17 -24.26 -31.78
C GLY A 44 -22.72 -25.67 -31.72
N ASP A 45 -22.61 -26.36 -30.58
CA ASP A 45 -23.09 -27.72 -30.34
C ASP A 45 -24.20 -27.80 -29.26
N GLY A 46 -24.82 -26.65 -28.96
CA GLY A 46 -25.79 -26.49 -27.87
C GLY A 46 -25.11 -26.26 -26.51
N THR A 47 -23.81 -26.00 -26.50
CA THR A 47 -23.08 -25.64 -25.29
C THR A 47 -22.40 -24.27 -25.44
N ALA A 48 -22.24 -23.56 -24.32
CA ALA A 48 -21.46 -22.33 -24.25
C ALA A 48 -20.68 -22.24 -22.95
N GLY A 49 -19.42 -21.77 -23.03
CA GLY A 49 -18.59 -21.48 -21.89
C GLY A 49 -18.76 -20.02 -21.46
N LEU A 50 -19.09 -19.77 -20.20
CA LEU A 50 -19.07 -18.44 -19.57
C LEU A 50 -17.99 -18.43 -18.51
N GLY A 51 -16.97 -17.55 -18.64
CA GLY A 51 -15.82 -17.52 -17.74
C GLY A 51 -15.14 -16.18 -17.67
N GLY A 52 -14.35 -15.99 -16.62
CA GLY A 52 -13.54 -14.80 -16.36
C GLY A 52 -12.97 -14.78 -14.95
N VAL A 53 -12.18 -13.77 -14.64
CA VAL A 53 -11.61 -13.52 -13.31
C VAL A 53 -12.14 -12.18 -12.82
N PRO A 54 -12.98 -12.18 -11.76
CA PRO A 54 -13.43 -10.92 -11.16
C PRO A 54 -12.30 -10.30 -10.33
N THR A 55 -12.29 -8.99 -10.25
CA THR A 55 -11.38 -8.18 -9.43
C THR A 55 -12.14 -7.52 -8.28
N ASN A 56 -11.45 -6.75 -7.41
CA ASN A 56 -12.04 -5.94 -6.32
C ASN A 56 -13.25 -5.10 -6.78
N ASP A 57 -13.17 -4.50 -7.97
CA ASP A 57 -14.27 -3.71 -8.55
C ASP A 57 -15.52 -4.56 -8.86
N ASN A 58 -15.37 -5.86 -8.84
CA ASN A 58 -16.45 -6.82 -9.18
C ASN A 58 -17.03 -7.53 -7.94
N VAL A 59 -16.64 -7.17 -6.73
CA VAL A 59 -17.23 -7.71 -5.51
C VAL A 59 -18.71 -7.34 -5.42
N GLY A 60 -19.58 -8.33 -5.14
CA GLY A 60 -21.01 -8.14 -5.04
C GLY A 60 -21.83 -8.97 -6.04
N ASN A 61 -23.02 -8.50 -6.36
CA ASN A 61 -24.02 -9.25 -7.15
C ASN A 61 -24.05 -8.79 -8.61
N HIS A 62 -23.94 -9.74 -9.52
CA HIS A 62 -23.94 -9.54 -10.96
C HIS A 62 -25.05 -10.36 -11.64
N ALA A 63 -25.97 -9.66 -12.29
CA ALA A 63 -27.02 -10.32 -13.07
C ALA A 63 -26.47 -10.86 -14.39
N VAL A 64 -26.91 -12.08 -14.74
CA VAL A 64 -26.57 -12.74 -15.99
C VAL A 64 -27.86 -13.24 -16.64
N VAL A 65 -28.00 -13.00 -17.93
CA VAL A 65 -29.06 -13.54 -18.76
C VAL A 65 -28.42 -14.26 -19.95
N LEU A 66 -28.53 -15.58 -20.02
CA LEU A 66 -28.15 -16.33 -21.21
C LEU A 66 -29.43 -16.62 -22.03
N THR A 67 -29.35 -16.45 -23.33
CA THR A 67 -30.44 -16.65 -24.27
C THR A 67 -30.04 -17.72 -25.28
N VAL A 68 -30.79 -18.79 -25.37
CA VAL A 68 -30.70 -19.80 -26.44
C VAL A 68 -31.75 -19.53 -27.49
N ASN A 69 -31.38 -19.64 -28.76
CA ASN A 69 -32.27 -19.46 -29.93
C ASN A 69 -32.07 -20.64 -30.90
N ASP A 70 -33.17 -21.21 -31.37
CA ASP A 70 -33.20 -22.31 -32.35
C ASP A 70 -33.46 -21.82 -33.79
N GLY A 71 -33.60 -20.52 -33.99
CA GLY A 71 -33.95 -19.85 -35.24
C GLY A 71 -35.43 -19.45 -35.32
N THR A 72 -36.27 -19.92 -34.40
CA THR A 72 -37.72 -19.68 -34.35
C THR A 72 -38.15 -19.10 -33.01
N GLU A 73 -37.68 -19.68 -31.91
CA GLU A 73 -38.02 -19.31 -30.54
C GLU A 73 -36.76 -19.01 -29.71
N THR A 74 -36.96 -18.33 -28.58
CA THR A 74 -35.88 -18.01 -27.63
C THR A 74 -36.25 -18.36 -26.21
N VAL A 75 -35.31 -18.91 -25.46
CA VAL A 75 -35.45 -19.19 -24.02
C VAL A 75 -34.31 -18.55 -23.24
N ASN A 76 -34.68 -17.91 -22.12
CA ASN A 76 -33.72 -17.28 -21.24
C ASN A 76 -33.41 -18.13 -20.01
N GLN A 77 -32.15 -18.11 -19.59
CA GLN A 77 -31.70 -18.56 -18.30
C GLN A 77 -31.15 -17.33 -17.53
N GLU A 78 -31.86 -16.96 -16.47
CA GLU A 78 -31.52 -15.78 -15.65
C GLU A 78 -30.98 -16.24 -14.29
N PHE A 79 -29.84 -15.65 -13.88
CA PHE A 79 -29.26 -15.94 -12.58
C PHE A 79 -28.39 -14.77 -12.13
N THR A 80 -28.04 -14.78 -10.84
CA THR A 80 -27.09 -13.82 -10.26
C THR A 80 -25.83 -14.55 -9.82
N ILE A 81 -24.67 -14.02 -10.18
CA ILE A 81 -23.38 -14.44 -9.63
C ILE A 81 -23.04 -13.47 -8.48
N THR A 82 -22.79 -14.03 -7.31
CA THR A 82 -22.26 -13.28 -6.19
C THR A 82 -20.73 -13.47 -6.13
N VAL A 83 -19.98 -12.39 -6.32
CA VAL A 83 -18.52 -12.35 -6.15
C VAL A 83 -18.23 -12.02 -4.68
N THR A 84 -17.51 -12.93 -4.01
CA THR A 84 -17.06 -12.73 -2.64
C THR A 84 -15.64 -12.14 -2.62
N ASN A 85 -15.43 -11.21 -1.69
CA ASN A 85 -14.14 -10.58 -1.46
C ASN A 85 -13.09 -11.56 -0.93
N THR A 86 -11.86 -11.35 -1.30
CA THR A 86 -10.66 -11.98 -0.74
C THR A 86 -9.79 -10.84 -0.21
N ASN A 87 -9.31 -10.91 1.02
CA ASN A 87 -8.49 -9.84 1.58
C ASN A 87 -7.20 -9.63 0.78
N ASP A 88 -7.05 -8.44 0.25
CA ASP A 88 -5.79 -7.93 -0.27
C ASP A 88 -4.94 -7.32 0.86
N ALA A 89 -3.68 -7.11 0.61
CA ALA A 89 -2.81 -6.47 1.60
C ALA A 89 -2.68 -4.97 1.32
N PRO A 90 -2.66 -4.12 2.35
CA PRO A 90 -2.44 -2.69 2.15
C PRO A 90 -1.06 -2.40 1.53
N PHE A 91 -0.94 -1.28 0.84
CA PHE A 91 0.31 -0.84 0.23
C PHE A 91 0.58 0.63 0.49
N PHE A 92 1.87 0.98 0.67
CA PHE A 92 2.28 2.36 0.88
C PHE A 92 2.18 3.15 -0.44
N THR A 93 1.55 4.32 -0.38
CA THR A 93 1.42 5.26 -1.52
C THR A 93 2.39 6.43 -1.42
N SER A 94 3.00 6.66 -0.25
CA SER A 94 4.07 7.64 -0.05
C SER A 94 5.46 7.02 -0.23
N THR A 95 6.41 7.84 -0.70
CA THR A 95 7.82 7.48 -0.78
C THR A 95 8.56 8.09 0.41
N ALA A 96 9.35 7.28 1.11
CA ALA A 96 10.14 7.73 2.24
C ALA A 96 11.12 8.86 1.86
N ILE A 97 11.35 9.78 2.79
CA ILE A 97 12.40 10.80 2.69
C ILE A 97 13.62 10.26 3.44
N GLU A 98 14.67 9.93 2.71
CA GLU A 98 15.84 9.22 3.22
C GLU A 98 17.02 10.15 3.60
N GLU A 99 16.83 11.47 3.47
CA GLU A 99 17.85 12.47 3.79
C GLU A 99 17.31 13.45 4.83
N ALA A 100 18.14 13.78 5.81
CA ALA A 100 17.92 14.84 6.78
C ALA A 100 19.22 15.63 6.95
N GLU A 101 19.09 16.86 7.43
CA GLU A 101 20.22 17.73 7.75
C GLU A 101 20.16 18.05 9.24
N GLU A 102 21.31 18.02 9.90
CA GLU A 102 21.44 18.44 11.29
C GLU A 102 20.86 19.85 11.51
N ASP A 103 20.24 20.07 12.67
CA ASP A 103 19.56 21.30 13.07
C ASP A 103 18.39 21.74 12.15
N VAL A 104 18.05 20.97 11.13
CA VAL A 104 16.93 21.23 10.23
C VAL A 104 15.76 20.31 10.57
N ALA A 105 14.55 20.87 10.62
CA ALA A 105 13.36 20.09 10.89
C ALA A 105 13.07 19.10 9.74
N TYR A 106 13.03 17.84 10.07
CA TYR A 106 12.61 16.75 9.17
C TYR A 106 11.11 16.47 9.36
N THR A 107 10.41 16.23 8.27
CA THR A 107 9.00 15.80 8.29
C THR A 107 8.71 14.88 7.11
N TYR A 108 8.13 13.70 7.37
CA TYR A 108 7.63 12.79 6.36
C TYR A 108 6.22 12.32 6.74
N THR A 109 5.22 12.55 5.89
CA THR A 109 3.86 12.04 6.07
C THR A 109 3.70 10.72 5.33
N VAL A 110 3.35 9.68 6.08
CA VAL A 110 3.13 8.34 5.55
C VAL A 110 1.70 8.23 5.03
N THR A 111 1.54 7.68 3.83
CA THR A 111 0.24 7.35 3.26
C THR A 111 0.22 5.94 2.71
N ALA A 112 -0.92 5.28 2.83
CA ALA A 112 -1.15 3.94 2.29
C ALA A 112 -2.58 3.84 1.73
N SER A 113 -2.82 2.80 0.95
CA SER A 113 -4.13 2.45 0.39
C SER A 113 -4.33 0.93 0.48
N ASP A 114 -5.58 0.54 0.36
CA ASP A 114 -6.00 -0.85 0.23
C ASP A 114 -6.96 -0.96 -0.95
N ASP A 115 -6.96 -2.09 -1.65
CA ASP A 115 -7.89 -2.33 -2.74
C ASP A 115 -9.25 -2.84 -2.22
N ASP A 116 -9.29 -3.35 -0.98
CA ASP A 116 -10.54 -3.76 -0.32
C ASP A 116 -11.35 -2.55 0.14
N VAL A 117 -12.54 -2.42 -0.40
CA VAL A 117 -13.43 -1.28 -0.11
C VAL A 117 -13.99 -1.37 1.31
N GLY A 118 -13.58 -0.45 2.16
CA GLY A 118 -14.11 -0.29 3.53
C GLY A 118 -13.13 -0.72 4.61
N ASP A 119 -11.92 -1.16 4.26
CA ASP A 119 -10.91 -1.50 5.24
C ASP A 119 -10.35 -0.27 5.94
N GLU A 120 -10.22 -0.36 7.25
CA GLU A 120 -9.64 0.69 8.09
C GLU A 120 -8.15 0.44 8.29
N LEU A 121 -7.30 1.27 7.68
CA LEU A 121 -5.86 1.16 7.80
C LEU A 121 -5.35 1.73 9.13
N THR A 122 -4.54 0.94 9.82
CA THR A 122 -3.87 1.33 11.06
C THR A 122 -2.36 1.42 10.86
N PHE A 123 -1.76 2.53 11.33
CA PHE A 123 -0.33 2.77 11.21
C PHE A 123 0.38 2.61 12.55
N ALA A 124 1.62 2.09 12.51
CA ALA A 124 2.49 2.03 13.67
C ALA A 124 3.95 2.15 13.24
N VAL A 125 4.85 2.33 14.20
CA VAL A 125 6.31 2.27 13.98
C VAL A 125 6.89 1.18 14.87
N SER A 126 7.78 0.37 14.32
CA SER A 126 8.48 -0.68 15.06
C SER A 126 9.95 -0.35 15.31
N THR A 127 10.52 0.53 14.49
CA THR A 127 11.90 1.04 14.64
C THR A 127 11.92 2.52 14.36
N LEU A 128 12.48 3.30 15.30
CA LEU A 128 12.54 4.76 15.22
C LEU A 128 13.78 5.26 15.97
N PRO A 129 14.59 6.17 15.42
CA PRO A 129 15.67 6.83 16.14
C PRO A 129 15.12 7.79 17.21
N ASP A 130 15.91 8.07 18.24
CA ASP A 130 15.50 8.86 19.41
C ASP A 130 15.09 10.31 19.07
N TRP A 131 15.68 10.90 18.02
CA TRP A 131 15.40 12.27 17.59
C TRP A 131 14.08 12.40 16.80
N LEU A 132 13.46 11.27 16.37
CA LEU A 132 12.28 11.23 15.53
C LEU A 132 11.05 10.78 16.35
N THR A 133 9.89 11.34 16.06
CA THR A 133 8.60 10.95 16.65
C THR A 133 7.59 10.64 15.55
N PHE A 134 6.64 9.75 15.83
CA PHE A 134 5.53 9.44 14.94
C PHE A 134 4.21 9.89 15.58
N ASP A 135 3.50 10.79 14.90
CA ASP A 135 2.14 11.20 15.27
C ASP A 135 1.13 10.34 14.51
N ILE A 136 0.44 9.46 15.23
CA ILE A 136 -0.55 8.55 14.66
C ILE A 136 -1.79 9.26 14.11
N GLY A 137 -2.12 10.45 14.62
CA GLY A 137 -3.29 11.23 14.19
C GLY A 137 -3.08 11.91 12.84
N THR A 138 -1.83 12.30 12.53
CA THR A 138 -1.44 12.94 11.26
C THR A 138 -0.63 12.02 10.37
N GLN A 139 -0.26 10.83 10.86
CA GLN A 139 0.63 9.85 10.21
C GLN A 139 1.99 10.45 9.81
N ALA A 140 2.46 11.42 10.58
CA ALA A 140 3.69 12.15 10.32
C ALA A 140 4.83 11.67 11.22
N LEU A 141 5.97 11.36 10.60
CA LEU A 141 7.28 11.29 11.23
C LEU A 141 7.86 12.70 11.27
N SER A 142 8.30 13.17 12.43
CA SER A 142 8.89 14.50 12.57
C SER A 142 9.93 14.55 13.68
N GLY A 143 10.94 15.40 13.49
CA GLY A 143 12.00 15.65 14.47
C GLY A 143 13.02 16.62 13.94
N THR A 144 14.00 16.98 14.77
CA THR A 144 15.15 17.77 14.38
C THR A 144 16.38 17.05 14.91
N PRO A 145 17.19 16.44 14.04
CA PRO A 145 18.41 15.76 14.46
C PRO A 145 19.46 16.79 14.93
N THR A 146 20.32 16.36 15.81
CA THR A 146 21.46 17.14 16.35
C THR A 146 22.77 16.54 15.86
N ASN A 147 23.91 17.16 16.25
CA ASN A 147 25.26 16.64 15.98
C ASN A 147 25.45 15.17 16.40
N ASP A 148 24.83 14.77 17.50
CA ASP A 148 24.92 13.39 18.00
C ASP A 148 24.15 12.39 17.10
N ASP A 149 23.30 12.90 16.20
CA ASP A 149 22.47 12.13 15.30
C ASP A 149 23.02 12.07 13.86
N VAL A 150 24.21 12.60 13.60
CA VAL A 150 24.85 12.53 12.27
C VAL A 150 25.15 11.07 11.91
N GLY A 151 24.69 10.64 10.73
CA GLY A 151 24.87 9.28 10.23
C GLY A 151 23.55 8.60 9.82
N ASP A 152 23.57 7.27 9.78
CA ASP A 152 22.47 6.45 9.25
C ASP A 152 21.55 5.96 10.35
N HIS A 153 20.25 6.18 10.17
CA HIS A 153 19.18 5.79 11.10
C HIS A 153 18.11 4.94 10.42
N SER A 154 17.93 3.71 10.90
CA SER A 154 16.89 2.81 10.38
C SER A 154 15.51 3.22 10.91
N VAL A 155 14.53 3.20 10.02
CA VAL A 155 13.11 3.43 10.32
C VAL A 155 12.29 2.30 9.73
N VAL A 156 11.32 1.81 10.49
CA VAL A 156 10.33 0.83 10.02
C VAL A 156 8.95 1.31 10.42
N VAL A 157 8.17 1.70 9.42
CA VAL A 157 6.74 2.02 9.55
C VAL A 157 5.93 0.83 9.08
N THR A 158 4.84 0.55 9.77
CA THR A 158 3.91 -0.54 9.42
C THR A 158 2.53 0.00 9.14
N VAL A 159 1.83 -0.62 8.20
CA VAL A 159 0.40 -0.42 7.95
C VAL A 159 -0.30 -1.77 8.00
N SER A 160 -1.49 -1.81 8.57
CA SER A 160 -2.32 -3.02 8.66
C SER A 160 -3.78 -2.70 8.42
N ASP A 161 -4.46 -3.60 7.68
CA ASP A 161 -5.90 -3.67 7.45
C ASP A 161 -6.65 -4.46 8.56
N GLY A 162 -5.92 -5.01 9.54
CA GLY A 162 -6.44 -5.89 10.59
C GLY A 162 -6.24 -7.38 10.30
N PHE A 163 -5.89 -7.78 9.07
CA PHE A 163 -5.59 -9.15 8.66
C PHE A 163 -4.13 -9.31 8.28
N VAL A 164 -3.60 -8.38 7.49
CA VAL A 164 -2.22 -8.37 7.00
C VAL A 164 -1.51 -7.11 7.49
N THR A 165 -0.21 -7.21 7.73
CA THR A 165 0.64 -6.06 8.06
C THR A 165 1.78 -5.97 7.06
N VAL A 166 1.96 -4.79 6.48
CA VAL A 166 3.03 -4.48 5.51
C VAL A 166 3.98 -3.45 6.12
N ASN A 167 5.28 -3.62 5.86
CA ASN A 167 6.33 -2.73 6.35
C ASN A 167 6.85 -1.83 5.23
N GLN A 168 7.14 -0.57 5.58
CA GLN A 168 8.01 0.31 4.83
C GLN A 168 9.30 0.49 5.63
N GLU A 169 10.40 -0.07 5.11
CA GLU A 169 11.72 -0.03 5.75
C GLU A 169 12.64 0.90 4.95
N PHE A 170 13.27 1.85 5.62
CA PHE A 170 14.19 2.79 5.00
C PHE A 170 15.22 3.30 6.00
N THR A 171 16.28 3.91 5.48
CA THR A 171 17.32 4.54 6.28
C THR A 171 17.30 6.05 6.04
N ILE A 172 17.31 6.85 7.10
CA ILE A 172 17.51 8.29 7.02
C ILE A 172 18.99 8.55 7.29
N THR A 173 19.67 9.15 6.32
CA THR A 173 21.04 9.65 6.48
C THR A 173 21.00 11.11 6.92
N VAL A 174 21.46 11.37 8.14
CA VAL A 174 21.62 12.74 8.67
C VAL A 174 22.98 13.28 8.26
N THR A 175 22.97 14.36 7.51
CA THR A 175 24.20 15.04 7.08
C THR A 175 24.60 16.12 8.09
N ASN A 176 25.92 16.26 8.30
CA ASN A 176 26.48 17.26 9.20
C ASN A 176 26.39 18.67 8.60
N THR A 177 26.11 19.66 9.45
CA THR A 177 26.19 21.09 9.16
C THR A 177 27.29 21.68 10.02
N ASN A 178 28.19 22.50 9.44
CA ASN A 178 29.31 23.03 10.18
C ASN A 178 28.86 24.01 11.27
N ASP A 179 29.17 23.70 12.51
CA ASP A 179 29.07 24.58 13.67
C ASP A 179 30.32 25.45 13.85
N ALA A 180 30.19 26.45 14.70
CA ALA A 180 31.34 27.30 15.00
C ALA A 180 32.06 26.81 16.26
N PRO A 181 33.41 26.75 16.25
CA PRO A 181 34.16 26.40 17.44
C PRO A 181 33.98 27.41 18.58
N PHE A 182 34.08 26.95 19.81
CA PHE A 182 33.90 27.76 21.00
C PHE A 182 35.03 27.55 22.01
N PHE A 183 35.31 28.61 22.80
CA PHE A 183 36.30 28.51 23.87
C PHE A 183 35.76 27.75 25.08
N THR A 184 36.50 26.74 25.53
CA THR A 184 36.18 25.97 26.75
C THR A 184 36.93 26.49 27.97
N SER A 185 37.93 27.33 27.79
CA SER A 185 38.72 27.95 28.87
C SER A 185 38.16 29.32 29.28
N THR A 186 38.27 29.64 30.57
CA THR A 186 37.92 30.95 31.10
C THR A 186 39.20 31.76 31.27
N PRO A 187 39.33 32.99 30.68
CA PRO A 187 40.51 33.79 30.79
C PRO A 187 40.81 34.19 32.25
N THR A 188 42.09 34.14 32.62
CA THR A 188 42.59 34.77 33.84
C THR A 188 42.71 36.27 33.58
N THR A 189 41.92 37.07 34.28
CA THR A 189 41.83 38.55 34.02
C THR A 189 42.63 39.41 34.97
N SER A 190 43.40 38.82 35.88
CA SER A 190 44.25 39.53 36.82
C SER A 190 45.68 39.04 36.69
N ALA A 191 46.63 39.99 36.75
CA ALA A 191 48.07 39.75 36.85
C ALA A 191 48.65 40.53 38.02
N ILE A 192 49.78 40.02 38.60
CA ILE A 192 50.49 40.61 39.69
C ILE A 192 51.82 41.12 39.12
N GLU A 193 52.21 42.37 39.47
CA GLU A 193 53.50 42.96 39.10
C GLU A 193 54.65 42.06 39.57
N ASP A 194 55.67 41.93 38.75
CA ASP A 194 56.87 41.10 38.98
C ASP A 194 56.61 39.59 39.10
N SER A 195 55.43 39.13 38.73
CA SER A 195 55.04 37.70 38.68
C SER A 195 54.73 37.25 37.25
N GLU A 196 55.08 35.99 36.95
CA GLU A 196 54.79 35.43 35.64
C GLU A 196 53.22 35.26 35.48
N TYR A 197 52.70 35.79 34.39
CA TYR A 197 51.34 35.56 33.98
C TYR A 197 51.32 34.46 32.93
N SER A 198 50.48 33.46 33.11
CA SER A 198 50.20 32.43 32.09
C SER A 198 48.71 32.13 32.03
N TYR A 199 48.20 31.97 30.82
CA TYR A 199 46.88 31.51 30.52
C TYR A 199 46.91 30.56 29.32
N THR A 200 46.32 29.39 29.45
CA THR A 200 46.18 28.44 28.34
C THR A 200 44.74 28.52 27.81
N ALA A 201 44.59 29.00 26.60
CA ALA A 201 43.31 28.98 25.90
C ALA A 201 43.05 27.57 25.37
N THR A 202 41.85 27.07 25.63
CA THR A 202 41.36 25.84 25.04
C THR A 202 40.04 26.11 24.32
N ALA A 203 39.88 25.47 23.18
CA ALA A 203 38.66 25.53 22.37
C ALA A 203 38.19 24.11 22.03
N SER A 204 36.93 23.98 21.67
CA SER A 204 36.32 22.76 21.17
C SER A 204 35.42 23.10 20.00
N ASP A 205 35.19 22.12 19.19
CA ASP A 205 34.18 22.09 18.13
C ASP A 205 33.26 20.91 18.39
N ILE A 206 31.98 21.02 18.03
CA ILE A 206 31.01 19.94 18.22
C ILE A 206 30.83 19.10 16.95
N ASP A 207 31.35 19.60 15.81
CA ASP A 207 31.26 18.83 14.57
C ASP A 207 32.03 17.51 14.66
N VAL A 208 31.40 16.47 14.15
CA VAL A 208 32.03 15.16 13.95
C VAL A 208 32.97 15.28 12.74
N GLY A 209 34.26 15.24 12.98
CA GLY A 209 35.29 15.39 11.95
C GLY A 209 35.52 14.15 11.10
#